data_af1702f869d02ddf13faf7457abdbed1
#
_entry.id   af1702f869d02ddf13faf7457abdbed1
#
_cell.length_a   1.000
_cell.length_b   1.000
_cell.length_c   1.000
_cell.angle_alpha   90.00
_cell.angle_beta   90.00
_cell.angle_gamma   90.00
#
_symmetry.space_group_name_H-M   'P 1'
#
loop_
_entity.id
_entity.type
_entity.pdbx_description
1 polymer ?
#
loop_
_entity_poly.entity_id
_entity_poly.type
_entity_poly.pdbx_seq_one_letter_code
_entity_poly.pdbx_strand_id
1 'polypeptide(L)'
;MPDRTQSAAKGPEPSAGTVSTTTAPRHSPNWSDGSERSKSAGSSQVQVKEFELSSVRVNWQLKAILPVVFVLLVGLLLFILATVSFRDPERHAVLMVAGAGAVAICGVSIGALAYFIQRPMVELQEKIALVSEGDLNVAVSFSRRNDEIGDLGRNFNHMMQQLRESREEIERLHRTQMSRAEHLATLGELAAGLAHEIRNPLAGIAGVIEIIGRDLPATSPARAVVKDVRQEIVQINRILTDLLETARPHPPQVCLSNLNTTVEHAVMLARQQVLSRPIKIELQKAPDLPEVEHDSDQIHQVLLNLLLNAVQAMEAGGTVRVEIGSRDDCASVLVSDTGRGIPPQLLSSIFRPFFTTKGNGTGLGLSLARRIVEEHHGSIEVSSVVGKGSKFEVVLPFQVPTAQPAAS
;
A
#
# COMPACT_ATOMS: atom_id res chain seq x y z
N MET A 1 45.34 -62.65 -6.41
CA MET A 1 46.69 -62.28 -6.90
C MET A 1 46.53 -61.60 -8.26
N PRO A 2 47.26 -60.51 -8.57
CA PRO A 2 47.72 -59.39 -7.73
C PRO A 2 47.09 -58.08 -8.17
N ASP A 3 46.89 -57.09 -7.32
CA ASP A 3 47.83 -56.08 -6.83
C ASP A 3 48.27 -55.04 -7.88
N ARG A 4 47.95 -53.77 -7.57
CA ARG A 4 48.72 -52.54 -7.78
C ARG A 4 47.74 -51.31 -7.66
N THR A 5 47.64 -50.67 -6.50
CA THR A 5 48.44 -49.54 -5.96
C THR A 5 48.55 -48.32 -6.87
N GLN A 6 48.28 -47.22 -6.20
CA GLN A 6 48.69 -45.82 -6.44
C GLN A 6 47.80 -45.02 -7.38
N SER A 7 47.39 -43.78 -7.09
CA SER A 7 48.11 -42.70 -6.43
C SER A 7 47.16 -41.56 -6.10
N ALA A 8 47.39 -40.91 -5.00
CA ALA A 8 46.75 -39.66 -4.55
C ALA A 8 46.99 -38.51 -5.51
N ALA A 9 45.96 -37.71 -5.76
CA ALA A 9 46.13 -36.33 -6.20
C ALA A 9 45.18 -35.43 -5.37
N LYS A 10 45.78 -34.68 -4.50
CA LYS A 10 45.27 -33.60 -3.68
C LYS A 10 44.97 -32.41 -4.62
N GLY A 11 43.74 -31.99 -4.75
CA GLY A 11 43.34 -30.74 -5.40
C GLY A 11 42.95 -29.72 -4.33
N PRO A 12 43.19 -28.45 -4.56
CA PRO A 12 43.17 -27.46 -3.49
C PRO A 12 41.76 -26.98 -3.10
N GLU A 13 41.63 -26.66 -1.83
CA GLU A 13 40.48 -25.97 -1.23
C GLU A 13 40.27 -24.60 -1.88
N PRO A 14 39.03 -24.13 -2.11
CA PRO A 14 38.78 -22.74 -2.43
C PRO A 14 38.69 -21.93 -1.14
N SER A 15 39.62 -20.99 -1.05
CA SER A 15 39.71 -19.93 -0.04
C SER A 15 38.39 -19.15 0.11
N ALA A 16 38.00 -18.96 1.37
CA ALA A 16 36.96 -18.05 1.80
C ALA A 16 37.28 -16.59 1.41
N GLY A 17 36.55 -16.05 0.46
CA GLY A 17 36.55 -14.62 0.13
C GLY A 17 35.71 -13.84 1.14
N THR A 18 36.41 -13.15 2.05
CA THR A 18 35.85 -12.18 2.98
C THR A 18 35.46 -10.92 2.20
N VAL A 19 34.18 -10.68 1.99
CA VAL A 19 33.68 -9.38 1.48
C VAL A 19 33.47 -8.45 2.66
N SER A 20 34.39 -7.49 2.79
CA SER A 20 34.29 -6.36 3.71
C SER A 20 33.21 -5.39 3.24
N THR A 21 32.09 -5.36 3.90
CA THR A 21 31.10 -4.26 3.78
C THR A 21 31.48 -3.15 4.72
N THR A 22 31.93 -2.05 4.15
CA THR A 22 32.18 -0.77 4.80
C THR A 22 30.85 -0.17 5.28
N THR A 23 30.65 -0.16 6.59
CA THR A 23 29.54 0.53 7.25
C THR A 23 29.86 2.01 7.38
N ALA A 24 29.12 2.86 6.72
CA ALA A 24 29.07 4.30 6.99
C ALA A 24 28.28 4.56 8.28
N PRO A 25 28.70 5.53 9.12
CA PRO A 25 28.04 5.80 10.39
C PRO A 25 26.74 6.58 10.18
N ARG A 26 25.64 6.03 10.67
CA ARG A 26 24.38 6.77 10.84
C ARG A 26 24.51 7.73 12.03
N HIS A 27 24.46 9.01 11.77
CA HIS A 27 24.19 10.03 12.78
C HIS A 27 22.75 9.88 13.30
N SER A 28 22.62 9.51 14.54
CA SER A 28 21.39 9.66 15.32
C SER A 28 21.36 11.08 15.91
N PRO A 29 20.25 11.82 15.80
CA PRO A 29 20.08 13.03 16.60
C PRO A 29 19.63 12.64 18.00
N ASN A 30 20.46 13.03 18.96
CA ASN A 30 20.27 12.97 20.40
C ASN A 30 19.20 14.01 20.79
N TRP A 31 18.08 13.54 21.39
CA TRP A 31 17.12 14.41 22.08
C TRP A 31 17.17 14.07 23.55
N SER A 32 17.96 14.87 24.29
CA SER A 32 17.90 14.89 25.74
C SER A 32 17.09 16.10 26.21
N ASP A 33 16.13 15.80 27.08
CA ASP A 33 15.60 16.59 28.18
C ASP A 33 15.16 18.04 27.98
N GLY A 34 13.91 18.27 28.32
CA GLY A 34 13.29 19.55 28.58
C GLY A 34 11.88 19.38 29.09
N SER A 35 11.76 18.98 30.37
CA SER A 35 10.52 18.96 31.14
C SER A 35 9.88 20.35 31.27
N GLU A 36 8.58 20.32 31.45
CA GLU A 36 7.68 21.38 31.94
C GLU A 36 7.09 22.40 30.94
N ARG A 37 5.86 22.20 30.55
CA ARG A 37 4.68 22.94 31.01
C ARG A 37 3.41 22.50 30.27
N SER A 38 2.52 21.94 31.05
CA SER A 38 1.11 21.81 30.70
C SER A 38 0.49 23.17 30.35
N LYS A 39 -0.27 23.26 29.29
CA LYS A 39 -1.67 23.78 29.24
C LYS A 39 -2.11 24.11 27.83
N SER A 40 -3.35 23.81 27.62
CA SER A 40 -4.27 24.24 26.57
C SER A 40 -4.26 23.44 25.27
N ALA A 41 -5.26 22.58 25.21
CA ALA A 41 -5.89 22.12 23.99
C ALA A 41 -6.23 23.32 23.09
N GLY A 42 -5.61 23.35 21.92
CA GLY A 42 -5.95 24.25 20.84
C GLY A 42 -6.04 23.37 19.60
N SER A 43 -7.26 23.13 19.17
CA SER A 43 -7.57 22.59 17.86
C SER A 43 -6.79 23.35 16.80
N SER A 44 -5.75 22.71 16.25
CA SER A 44 -5.08 23.19 15.05
C SER A 44 -6.01 22.96 13.88
N GLN A 45 -6.98 23.88 13.72
CA GLN A 45 -7.53 24.15 12.40
C GLN A 45 -6.35 24.55 11.53
N VAL A 46 -6.04 23.69 10.56
CA VAL A 46 -5.26 24.10 9.40
C VAL A 46 -6.16 25.11 8.68
N GLN A 47 -6.06 26.39 9.10
CA GLN A 47 -6.50 27.49 8.26
C GLN A 47 -5.66 27.41 7.00
N VAL A 48 -6.25 26.88 5.94
CA VAL A 48 -5.84 27.21 4.59
C VAL A 48 -5.98 28.73 4.52
N LYS A 49 -4.84 29.40 4.73
CA LYS A 49 -4.73 30.83 4.53
C LYS A 49 -5.03 31.01 3.04
N GLU A 50 -6.25 31.40 2.72
CA GLU A 50 -6.56 32.01 1.44
C GLU A 50 -5.55 33.15 1.30
N PHE A 51 -4.52 32.89 0.53
CA PHE A 51 -3.54 33.88 0.19
C PHE A 51 -4.31 34.92 -0.62
N GLU A 52 -4.55 36.08 -0.02
CA GLU A 52 -5.12 37.24 -0.72
C GLU A 52 -4.19 37.62 -1.88
N LEU A 53 -4.36 36.95 -3.01
CA LEU A 53 -3.67 37.23 -4.26
C LEU A 53 -3.96 38.66 -4.78
N SER A 54 -5.00 39.33 -4.28
CA SER A 54 -5.36 40.67 -4.66
C SER A 54 -4.37 41.73 -4.17
N SER A 55 -3.81 41.62 -2.97
CA SER A 55 -2.85 42.59 -2.44
C SER A 55 -1.46 42.47 -3.07
N VAL A 56 -1.10 41.26 -3.53
CA VAL A 56 0.18 41.03 -4.20
C VAL A 56 0.17 41.59 -5.64
N ARG A 57 -0.97 41.58 -6.34
CA ARG A 57 -1.10 42.10 -7.72
C ARG A 57 -0.82 43.60 -7.83
N VAL A 58 -1.36 44.42 -6.91
CA VAL A 58 -1.17 45.85 -6.94
C VAL A 58 0.28 46.22 -6.58
N ASN A 59 0.87 45.55 -5.62
CA ASN A 59 2.20 45.88 -5.12
C ASN A 59 3.33 45.51 -6.11
N TRP A 60 3.15 44.48 -6.94
CA TRP A 60 4.12 44.05 -7.94
C TRP A 60 4.17 44.98 -9.17
N GLN A 61 2.99 45.27 -9.71
CA GLN A 61 2.87 46.22 -10.84
C GLN A 61 3.35 47.62 -10.46
N LEU A 62 3.01 48.07 -9.24
CA LEU A 62 3.51 49.33 -8.71
C LEU A 62 5.04 49.32 -8.56
N LYS A 63 5.66 48.24 -8.04
CA LYS A 63 7.10 48.12 -7.89
C LYS A 63 7.83 48.08 -9.24
N ALA A 64 7.25 47.49 -10.28
CA ALA A 64 7.83 47.44 -11.60
C ALA A 64 7.67 48.76 -12.38
N ILE A 65 6.55 49.46 -12.25
CA ILE A 65 6.24 50.70 -12.96
C ILE A 65 6.76 51.95 -12.23
N LEU A 66 6.79 51.93 -10.88
CA LEU A 66 7.18 53.07 -10.05
C LEU A 66 8.58 53.65 -10.38
N PRO A 67 9.64 52.86 -10.60
CA PRO A 67 10.95 53.41 -11.01
C PRO A 67 10.91 54.10 -12.38
N VAL A 68 10.12 53.54 -13.31
CA VAL A 68 9.99 54.10 -14.65
C VAL A 68 9.21 55.41 -14.61
N VAL A 69 8.08 55.45 -13.88
CA VAL A 69 7.31 56.68 -13.65
C VAL A 69 8.11 57.70 -12.89
N PHE A 70 8.90 57.29 -11.89
CA PHE A 70 9.78 58.20 -11.16
C PHE A 70 10.86 58.84 -12.06
N VAL A 71 11.51 58.05 -12.91
CA VAL A 71 12.52 58.57 -13.88
C VAL A 71 11.86 59.51 -14.86
N LEU A 72 10.63 59.21 -15.33
CA LEU A 72 9.83 60.09 -16.18
C LEU A 72 9.52 61.44 -15.52
N LEU A 73 9.01 61.40 -14.27
CA LEU A 73 8.70 62.60 -13.47
C LEU A 73 9.95 63.45 -13.19
N VAL A 74 11.06 62.82 -12.78
CA VAL A 74 12.32 63.51 -12.56
C VAL A 74 12.85 64.09 -13.87
N GLY A 75 12.78 63.35 -14.99
CA GLY A 75 13.15 63.85 -16.31
C GLY A 75 12.31 65.05 -16.76
N LEU A 76 10.99 64.95 -16.53
CA LEU A 76 10.03 66.04 -16.83
C LEU A 76 10.29 67.28 -15.96
N LEU A 77 10.57 67.09 -14.64
CA LEU A 77 10.88 68.15 -13.71
C LEU A 77 12.17 68.84 -14.12
N LEU A 78 13.24 68.10 -14.42
CA LEU A 78 14.51 68.64 -14.91
C LEU A 78 14.35 69.39 -16.21
N PHE A 79 13.51 68.87 -17.13
CA PHE A 79 13.17 69.53 -18.40
C PHE A 79 12.49 70.86 -18.17
N ILE A 80 11.48 70.93 -17.28
CA ILE A 80 10.75 72.17 -16.93
C ILE A 80 11.72 73.16 -16.26
N LEU A 81 12.56 72.71 -15.33
CA LEU A 81 13.53 73.56 -14.63
C LEU A 81 14.54 74.14 -15.64
N ALA A 82 15.02 73.36 -16.59
CA ALA A 82 15.94 73.80 -17.63
C ALA A 82 15.27 74.77 -18.59
N THR A 83 14.00 74.58 -18.98
CA THR A 83 13.28 75.53 -19.85
C THR A 83 12.99 76.86 -19.20
N VAL A 84 12.76 76.89 -17.88
CA VAL A 84 12.55 78.12 -17.10
C VAL A 84 13.85 78.90 -16.83
N SER A 85 14.96 78.17 -16.65
CA SER A 85 16.27 78.76 -16.27
C SER A 85 17.09 79.34 -17.41
N PHE A 86 16.83 78.98 -18.71
CA PHE A 86 17.62 79.41 -19.85
C PHE A 86 16.80 80.32 -20.79
N ARG A 87 17.26 81.56 -21.01
CA ARG A 87 16.58 82.58 -21.84
C ARG A 87 16.98 82.58 -23.34
N ASP A 88 17.93 81.76 -23.78
CA ASP A 88 18.38 81.69 -25.17
C ASP A 88 17.46 80.76 -26.02
N PRO A 89 16.96 81.26 -27.17
CA PRO A 89 16.00 80.50 -28.00
C PRO A 89 16.56 79.21 -28.63
N GLU A 90 17.82 79.15 -28.95
CA GLU A 90 18.44 77.93 -29.54
C GLU A 90 18.55 76.77 -28.53
N ARG A 91 18.70 77.08 -27.25
CA ARG A 91 18.74 76.04 -26.18
C ARG A 91 17.38 75.45 -25.90
N HIS A 92 16.31 76.19 -26.10
CA HIS A 92 14.95 75.67 -25.96
C HIS A 92 14.64 74.58 -26.96
N ALA A 93 15.09 74.67 -28.23
CA ALA A 93 14.92 73.67 -29.24
C ALA A 93 15.62 72.33 -28.86
N VAL A 94 16.86 72.42 -28.35
CA VAL A 94 17.63 71.24 -27.89
C VAL A 94 16.98 70.57 -26.72
N LEU A 95 16.47 71.32 -25.75
CA LEU A 95 15.77 70.77 -24.56
C LEU A 95 14.42 70.12 -24.94
N MET A 96 13.68 70.67 -25.88
CA MET A 96 12.45 70.07 -26.38
C MET A 96 12.70 68.75 -27.10
N VAL A 97 13.73 68.63 -27.94
CA VAL A 97 14.14 67.43 -28.63
C VAL A 97 14.61 66.35 -27.61
N ALA A 98 15.44 66.76 -26.61
CA ALA A 98 15.89 65.86 -25.57
C ALA A 98 14.74 65.32 -24.72
N GLY A 99 13.77 66.17 -24.33
CA GLY A 99 12.57 65.78 -23.59
C GLY A 99 11.67 64.80 -24.36
N ALA A 100 11.42 65.12 -25.65
CA ALA A 100 10.64 64.22 -26.52
C ALA A 100 11.32 62.86 -26.68
N GLY A 101 12.68 62.84 -26.81
CA GLY A 101 13.46 61.63 -26.89
C GLY A 101 13.40 60.81 -25.59
N ALA A 102 13.48 61.45 -24.43
CA ALA A 102 13.32 60.75 -23.14
C ALA A 102 11.92 60.09 -22.96
N VAL A 103 10.84 60.83 -23.34
CA VAL A 103 9.47 60.28 -23.31
C VAL A 103 9.32 59.11 -24.27
N ALA A 104 9.89 59.20 -25.46
CA ALA A 104 9.84 58.07 -26.42
C ALA A 104 10.58 56.82 -25.93
N ILE A 105 11.79 57.01 -25.36
CA ILE A 105 12.57 55.90 -24.79
C ILE A 105 11.82 55.23 -23.63
N CYS A 106 11.20 56.01 -22.74
CA CYS A 106 10.40 55.47 -21.65
C CYS A 106 9.15 54.74 -22.15
N GLY A 107 8.46 55.25 -23.15
CA GLY A 107 7.33 54.58 -23.79
C GLY A 107 7.70 53.23 -24.39
N VAL A 108 8.84 53.19 -25.12
CA VAL A 108 9.38 51.93 -25.66
C VAL A 108 9.77 50.96 -24.55
N SER A 109 10.41 51.45 -23.46
CA SER A 109 10.80 50.61 -22.31
C SER A 109 9.61 50.01 -21.58
N ILE A 110 8.53 50.78 -21.38
CA ILE A 110 7.28 50.30 -20.74
C ILE A 110 6.61 49.25 -21.67
N GLY A 111 6.55 49.51 -22.98
CA GLY A 111 6.01 48.56 -23.95
C GLY A 111 6.80 47.26 -24.02
N ALA A 112 8.13 47.35 -23.97
CA ALA A 112 9.01 46.19 -23.93
C ALA A 112 8.76 45.38 -22.62
N LEU A 113 8.70 46.02 -21.46
CA LEU A 113 8.42 45.37 -20.17
C LEU A 113 7.06 44.66 -20.20
N ALA A 114 6.02 45.32 -20.70
CA ALA A 114 4.69 44.73 -20.83
C ALA A 114 4.70 43.51 -21.77
N TYR A 115 5.42 43.58 -22.88
CA TYR A 115 5.50 42.49 -23.85
C TYR A 115 6.32 41.31 -23.35
N PHE A 116 7.49 41.54 -22.74
CA PHE A 116 8.43 40.50 -22.38
C PHE A 116 8.12 39.85 -21.03
N ILE A 117 7.48 40.54 -20.09
CA ILE A 117 7.21 40.05 -18.75
C ILE A 117 5.71 39.90 -18.48
N GLN A 118 4.91 40.95 -18.72
CA GLN A 118 3.50 40.94 -18.33
C GLN A 118 2.68 39.89 -19.11
N ARG A 119 2.86 39.77 -20.42
CA ARG A 119 2.15 38.77 -21.24
C ARG A 119 2.39 37.35 -20.80
N PRO A 120 3.64 36.85 -20.64
CA PRO A 120 3.89 35.49 -20.14
C PRO A 120 3.28 35.23 -18.75
N MET A 121 3.30 36.24 -17.86
CA MET A 121 2.72 36.10 -16.52
C MET A 121 1.20 35.95 -16.54
N VAL A 122 0.52 36.73 -17.41
CA VAL A 122 -0.93 36.62 -17.57
C VAL A 122 -1.32 35.28 -18.19
N GLU A 123 -0.58 34.82 -19.22
CA GLU A 123 -0.78 33.48 -19.79
C GLU A 123 -0.61 32.37 -18.72
N LEU A 124 0.45 32.45 -17.90
CA LEU A 124 0.68 31.47 -16.85
C LEU A 124 -0.47 31.47 -15.82
N GLN A 125 -0.93 32.65 -15.40
CA GLN A 125 -2.08 32.75 -14.45
C GLN A 125 -3.35 32.14 -15.03
N GLU A 126 -3.64 32.39 -16.31
CA GLU A 126 -4.80 31.80 -16.99
C GLU A 126 -4.68 30.26 -17.05
N LYS A 127 -3.49 29.75 -17.38
CA LYS A 127 -3.27 28.29 -17.42
C LYS A 127 -3.35 27.65 -16.05
N ILE A 128 -2.84 28.29 -14.99
CA ILE A 128 -3.00 27.82 -13.62
C ILE A 128 -4.49 27.79 -13.20
N ALA A 129 -5.27 28.77 -13.61
CA ALA A 129 -6.71 28.77 -13.33
C ALA A 129 -7.41 27.58 -13.97
N LEU A 130 -7.09 27.24 -15.23
CA LEU A 130 -7.62 26.06 -15.93
C LEU A 130 -7.20 24.74 -15.23
N VAL A 131 -5.96 24.68 -14.74
CA VAL A 131 -5.50 23.50 -13.96
C VAL A 131 -6.31 23.34 -12.67
N SER A 132 -6.64 24.44 -11.99
CA SER A 132 -7.47 24.37 -10.78
C SER A 132 -8.92 23.93 -11.05
N GLU A 133 -9.40 24.11 -12.27
CA GLU A 133 -10.68 23.58 -12.77
C GLU A 133 -10.60 22.12 -13.23
N GLY A 134 -9.40 21.52 -13.20
CA GLY A 134 -9.17 20.12 -13.54
C GLY A 134 -8.69 19.85 -14.96
N ASP A 135 -8.50 20.88 -15.79
CA ASP A 135 -7.91 20.71 -17.13
C ASP A 135 -6.38 20.63 -17.03
N LEU A 136 -5.86 19.41 -17.14
CA LEU A 136 -4.42 19.14 -17.16
C LEU A 136 -3.82 19.23 -18.58
N ASN A 137 -4.63 19.44 -19.64
CA ASN A 137 -4.16 19.49 -21.03
C ASN A 137 -3.69 20.89 -21.43
N VAL A 138 -3.21 21.66 -20.49
CA VAL A 138 -2.70 23.00 -20.71
C VAL A 138 -1.18 23.01 -20.83
N ALA A 139 -0.69 23.91 -21.68
CA ALA A 139 0.74 24.20 -21.80
C ALA A 139 0.92 25.70 -22.06
N VAL A 140 2.04 26.26 -21.58
CA VAL A 140 2.39 27.65 -21.84
C VAL A 140 3.25 27.76 -23.10
N SER A 141 3.02 28.83 -23.88
CA SER A 141 3.67 29.03 -25.19
C SER A 141 5.11 29.55 -25.08
N PHE A 142 5.40 30.27 -23.99
CA PHE A 142 6.71 30.95 -23.79
C PHE A 142 7.84 30.03 -23.34
N SER A 143 7.58 28.71 -23.16
CA SER A 143 8.60 27.70 -22.79
C SER A 143 9.76 27.58 -23.81
N ARG A 144 9.61 28.09 -25.02
CA ARG A 144 10.65 28.07 -26.07
C ARG A 144 11.69 29.20 -25.96
N ARG A 145 11.51 30.11 -24.97
CA ARG A 145 12.47 31.22 -24.75
C ARG A 145 13.72 30.72 -24.07
N ASN A 146 14.87 31.37 -24.36
CA ASN A 146 16.17 31.09 -23.73
C ASN A 146 16.48 32.10 -22.62
N ASP A 147 15.52 32.35 -21.74
CA ASP A 147 15.64 33.22 -20.59
C ASP A 147 14.95 32.56 -19.36
N GLU A 148 15.01 33.21 -18.20
CA GLU A 148 14.41 32.74 -16.95
C GLU A 148 12.90 32.53 -17.06
N ILE A 149 12.24 33.32 -17.91
CA ILE A 149 10.80 33.17 -18.20
C ILE A 149 10.57 31.89 -19.00
N GLY A 150 11.45 31.57 -19.95
CA GLY A 150 11.39 30.32 -20.70
C GLY A 150 11.64 29.10 -19.80
N ASP A 151 12.58 29.21 -18.82
CA ASP A 151 12.81 28.15 -17.82
C ASP A 151 11.56 27.89 -16.96
N LEU A 152 10.91 28.96 -16.51
CA LEU A 152 9.64 28.86 -15.79
C LEU A 152 8.56 28.13 -16.62
N GLY A 153 8.47 28.46 -17.91
CA GLY A 153 7.54 27.80 -18.83
C GLY A 153 7.85 26.32 -19.05
N ARG A 154 9.14 25.96 -19.18
CA ARG A 154 9.57 24.56 -19.28
C ARG A 154 9.23 23.77 -18.01
N ASN A 155 9.52 24.33 -16.84
CA ASN A 155 9.21 23.71 -15.56
C ASN A 155 7.71 23.53 -15.35
N PHE A 156 6.90 24.52 -15.74
CA PHE A 156 5.45 24.40 -15.70
C PHE A 156 4.94 23.27 -16.60
N ASN A 157 5.38 23.25 -17.88
CA ASN A 157 4.96 22.21 -18.81
C ASN A 157 5.41 20.80 -18.37
N HIS A 158 6.61 20.69 -17.77
CA HIS A 158 7.10 19.42 -17.20
C HIS A 158 6.22 18.97 -16.02
N MET A 159 5.90 19.88 -15.11
CA MET A 159 5.00 19.59 -13.98
C MET A 159 3.63 19.12 -14.48
N MET A 160 3.07 19.77 -15.49
CA MET A 160 1.79 19.36 -16.11
C MET A 160 1.87 17.97 -16.71
N GLN A 161 2.98 17.64 -17.36
CA GLN A 161 3.20 16.30 -17.90
C GLN A 161 3.25 15.24 -16.79
N GLN A 162 3.99 15.49 -15.71
CA GLN A 162 4.06 14.56 -14.56
C GLN A 162 2.70 14.36 -13.91
N LEU A 163 1.91 15.44 -13.75
CA LEU A 163 0.56 15.34 -13.20
C LEU A 163 -0.37 14.48 -14.08
N ARG A 164 -0.29 14.62 -15.41
CA ARG A 164 -1.05 13.79 -16.36
C ARG A 164 -0.67 12.31 -16.23
N GLU A 165 0.62 12.02 -16.29
CA GLU A 165 1.14 10.64 -16.17
C GLU A 165 0.72 9.99 -14.84
N SER A 166 0.82 10.74 -13.75
CA SER A 166 0.38 10.26 -12.43
C SER A 166 -1.13 9.99 -12.37
N ARG A 167 -1.95 10.89 -12.94
CA ARG A 167 -3.41 10.70 -12.99
C ARG A 167 -3.80 9.49 -13.85
N GLU A 168 -3.20 9.33 -15.01
CA GLU A 168 -3.44 8.18 -15.89
C GLU A 168 -3.08 6.86 -15.22
N GLU A 169 -1.96 6.82 -14.49
CA GLU A 169 -1.57 5.62 -13.74
C GLU A 169 -2.54 5.31 -12.58
N ILE A 170 -2.99 6.32 -11.83
CA ILE A 170 -4.02 6.16 -10.80
C ILE A 170 -5.32 5.62 -11.40
N GLU A 171 -5.79 6.20 -12.51
CA GLU A 171 -6.99 5.74 -13.20
C GLU A 171 -6.84 4.31 -13.72
N ARG A 172 -5.67 3.96 -14.24
CA ARG A 172 -5.36 2.60 -14.71
C ARG A 172 -5.40 1.59 -13.56
N LEU A 173 -4.78 1.92 -12.42
CA LEU A 173 -4.80 1.09 -11.23
C LEU A 173 -6.23 0.92 -10.68
N HIS A 174 -6.98 2.02 -10.64
CA HIS A 174 -8.37 2.00 -10.18
C HIS A 174 -9.27 1.13 -11.07
N ARG A 175 -9.18 1.27 -12.39
CA ARG A 175 -9.91 0.41 -13.35
C ARG A 175 -9.56 -1.07 -13.18
N THR A 176 -8.27 -1.37 -12.97
CA THR A 176 -7.81 -2.74 -12.75
C THR A 176 -8.38 -3.31 -11.45
N GLN A 177 -8.44 -2.51 -10.38
CA GLN A 177 -9.03 -2.92 -9.11
C GLN A 177 -10.55 -3.12 -9.22
N MET A 178 -11.26 -2.19 -9.87
CA MET A 178 -12.70 -2.33 -10.10
C MET A 178 -13.03 -3.57 -10.92
N SER A 179 -12.32 -3.82 -12.02
CA SER A 179 -12.53 -5.01 -12.85
C SER A 179 -12.31 -6.30 -12.05
N ARG A 180 -11.31 -6.34 -11.16
CA ARG A 180 -11.10 -7.49 -10.26
C ARG A 180 -12.24 -7.65 -9.26
N ALA A 181 -12.73 -6.55 -8.67
CA ALA A 181 -13.84 -6.57 -7.74
C ALA A 181 -15.14 -7.03 -8.41
N GLU A 182 -15.45 -6.53 -9.62
CA GLU A 182 -16.60 -6.97 -10.40
C GLU A 182 -16.50 -8.46 -10.76
N HIS A 183 -15.32 -8.93 -11.16
CA HIS A 183 -15.12 -10.34 -11.49
C HIS A 183 -15.31 -11.24 -10.27
N LEU A 184 -14.81 -10.82 -9.10
CA LEU A 184 -15.02 -11.53 -7.84
C LEU A 184 -16.49 -11.50 -7.40
N ALA A 185 -17.18 -10.37 -7.55
CA ALA A 185 -18.61 -10.26 -7.23
C ALA A 185 -19.47 -11.19 -8.11
N THR A 186 -19.23 -11.18 -9.43
CA THR A 186 -19.91 -12.07 -10.37
C THR A 186 -19.61 -13.54 -10.06
N LEU A 187 -18.35 -13.87 -9.78
CA LEU A 187 -17.96 -15.21 -9.36
C LEU A 187 -18.65 -15.60 -8.04
N GLY A 188 -18.82 -14.64 -7.11
CA GLY A 188 -19.51 -14.83 -5.85
C GLY A 188 -21.00 -15.18 -6.00
N GLU A 189 -21.69 -14.46 -6.87
CA GLU A 189 -23.12 -14.74 -7.15
C GLU A 189 -23.30 -16.11 -7.80
N LEU A 190 -22.49 -16.41 -8.82
CA LEU A 190 -22.52 -17.70 -9.49
C LEU A 190 -22.11 -18.86 -8.56
N ALA A 191 -21.07 -18.65 -7.75
CA ALA A 191 -20.60 -19.65 -6.79
C ALA A 191 -21.66 -19.95 -5.71
N ALA A 192 -22.40 -18.94 -5.25
CA ALA A 192 -23.46 -19.15 -4.26
C ALA A 192 -24.61 -20.01 -4.79
N GLY A 193 -25.07 -19.75 -6.00
CA GLY A 193 -26.07 -20.57 -6.68
C GLY A 193 -25.59 -22.01 -6.91
N LEU A 194 -24.40 -22.13 -7.54
CA LEU A 194 -23.77 -23.42 -7.82
C LEU A 194 -23.47 -24.24 -6.56
N ALA A 195 -23.00 -23.60 -5.49
CA ALA A 195 -22.70 -24.32 -4.27
C ALA A 195 -23.95 -24.90 -3.60
N HIS A 196 -25.07 -24.18 -3.63
CA HIS A 196 -26.36 -24.75 -3.17
C HIS A 196 -26.81 -25.93 -4.04
N GLU A 197 -26.70 -25.79 -5.37
CA GLU A 197 -27.08 -26.84 -6.31
C GLU A 197 -26.15 -28.08 -6.26
N ILE A 198 -24.85 -27.88 -5.94
CA ILE A 198 -23.89 -28.98 -5.77
C ILE A 198 -24.03 -29.63 -4.38
N ARG A 199 -24.28 -28.84 -3.34
CA ARG A 199 -24.41 -29.35 -1.95
C ARG A 199 -25.61 -30.32 -1.83
N ASN A 200 -26.72 -30.05 -2.55
CA ASN A 200 -27.90 -30.88 -2.52
C ASN A 200 -27.64 -32.32 -3.02
N PRO A 201 -27.10 -32.57 -4.21
CA PRO A 201 -26.77 -33.93 -4.66
C PRO A 201 -25.69 -34.59 -3.80
N LEU A 202 -24.70 -33.81 -3.30
CA LEU A 202 -23.70 -34.36 -2.40
C LEU A 202 -24.30 -34.84 -1.07
N ALA A 203 -25.27 -34.12 -0.50
CA ALA A 203 -25.98 -34.54 0.69
C ALA A 203 -26.78 -35.85 0.43
N GLY A 204 -27.40 -35.97 -0.76
CA GLY A 204 -28.06 -37.21 -1.18
C GLY A 204 -27.07 -38.38 -1.27
N ILE A 205 -25.92 -38.19 -1.93
CA ILE A 205 -24.87 -39.22 -2.04
C ILE A 205 -24.34 -39.59 -0.64
N ALA A 206 -24.08 -38.59 0.22
CA ALA A 206 -23.62 -38.82 1.58
C ALA A 206 -24.59 -39.69 2.40
N GLY A 207 -25.91 -39.43 2.26
CA GLY A 207 -26.95 -40.22 2.90
C GLY A 207 -26.98 -41.67 2.44
N VAL A 208 -26.87 -41.90 1.12
CA VAL A 208 -26.82 -43.26 0.56
C VAL A 208 -25.57 -44.02 1.04
N ILE A 209 -24.40 -43.35 1.03
CA ILE A 209 -23.12 -43.91 1.51
C ILE A 209 -23.18 -44.22 2.99
N GLU A 210 -23.86 -43.42 3.79
CA GLU A 210 -24.06 -43.68 5.23
C GLU A 210 -24.93 -44.91 5.49
N ILE A 211 -26.01 -45.07 4.74
CA ILE A 211 -26.88 -46.26 4.80
C ILE A 211 -26.09 -47.51 4.43
N ILE A 212 -25.36 -47.49 3.30
CA ILE A 212 -24.53 -48.61 2.87
C ILE A 212 -23.47 -48.93 3.94
N GLY A 213 -22.83 -47.92 4.52
CA GLY A 213 -21.79 -48.11 5.58
C GLY A 213 -22.34 -48.72 6.84
N ARG A 214 -23.61 -48.44 7.19
CA ARG A 214 -24.30 -49.04 8.36
C ARG A 214 -24.59 -50.54 8.16
N ASP A 215 -25.00 -50.90 6.95
CA ASP A 215 -25.43 -52.26 6.63
C ASP A 215 -24.28 -53.20 6.32
N LEU A 216 -23.05 -52.69 6.12
CA LEU A 216 -21.85 -53.51 5.90
C LEU A 216 -21.34 -54.18 7.18
N PRO A 217 -20.96 -55.47 7.12
CA PRO A 217 -20.30 -56.15 8.22
C PRO A 217 -19.00 -55.45 8.66
N ALA A 218 -18.65 -55.51 9.94
CA ALA A 218 -17.44 -54.84 10.48
C ALA A 218 -16.16 -55.31 9.80
N THR A 219 -16.13 -56.53 9.28
CA THR A 219 -14.97 -57.14 8.60
C THR A 219 -14.96 -56.93 7.08
N SER A 220 -15.95 -56.23 6.53
CA SER A 220 -16.04 -56.01 5.08
C SER A 220 -14.97 -55.04 4.58
N PRO A 221 -14.17 -55.38 3.55
CA PRO A 221 -13.21 -54.46 2.92
C PRO A 221 -13.91 -53.23 2.29
N ALA A 222 -15.21 -53.34 1.95
CA ALA A 222 -15.98 -52.23 1.44
C ALA A 222 -16.16 -51.06 2.45
N ARG A 223 -16.00 -51.30 3.76
CA ARG A 223 -16.01 -50.21 4.76
C ARG A 223 -14.88 -49.19 4.56
N ALA A 224 -13.74 -49.63 4.07
CA ALA A 224 -12.63 -48.70 3.75
C ALA A 224 -13.07 -47.80 2.59
N VAL A 225 -13.68 -48.35 1.54
CA VAL A 225 -14.16 -47.55 0.40
C VAL A 225 -15.27 -46.57 0.83
N VAL A 226 -16.21 -46.99 1.68
CA VAL A 226 -17.25 -46.11 2.23
C VAL A 226 -16.63 -44.95 3.02
N LYS A 227 -15.62 -45.24 3.81
CA LYS A 227 -14.87 -44.20 4.57
C LYS A 227 -14.18 -43.19 3.63
N ASP A 228 -13.53 -43.70 2.60
CA ASP A 228 -12.81 -42.88 1.62
C ASP A 228 -13.77 -41.96 0.84
N VAL A 229 -14.90 -42.52 0.33
CA VAL A 229 -15.93 -41.73 -0.36
C VAL A 229 -16.53 -40.65 0.55
N ARG A 230 -16.77 -40.99 1.82
CA ARG A 230 -17.28 -40.01 2.80
C ARG A 230 -16.28 -38.90 3.07
N GLN A 231 -14.98 -39.18 3.13
CA GLN A 231 -13.94 -38.18 3.26
C GLN A 231 -13.89 -37.25 2.06
N GLU A 232 -14.07 -37.81 0.82
CA GLU A 232 -14.09 -37.02 -0.40
C GLU A 232 -15.28 -36.06 -0.47
N ILE A 233 -16.49 -36.51 -0.02
CA ILE A 233 -17.68 -35.64 0.06
C ILE A 233 -17.43 -34.48 1.05
N VAL A 234 -16.84 -34.77 2.21
CA VAL A 234 -16.49 -33.71 3.19
C VAL A 234 -15.48 -32.70 2.57
N GLN A 235 -14.51 -33.19 1.81
CA GLN A 235 -13.54 -32.35 1.14
C GLN A 235 -14.19 -31.47 0.06
N ILE A 236 -15.07 -32.01 -0.76
CA ILE A 236 -15.79 -31.23 -1.78
C ILE A 236 -16.63 -30.11 -1.11
N ASN A 237 -17.36 -30.44 -0.03
CA ASN A 237 -18.12 -29.44 0.71
C ASN A 237 -17.24 -28.32 1.29
N ARG A 238 -16.04 -28.67 1.76
CA ARG A 238 -15.08 -27.67 2.20
C ARG A 238 -14.60 -26.78 1.06
N ILE A 239 -14.28 -27.35 -0.10
CA ILE A 239 -13.90 -26.59 -1.30
C ILE A 239 -14.98 -25.58 -1.68
N LEU A 240 -16.23 -26.00 -1.68
CA LEU A 240 -17.38 -25.14 -1.98
C LEU A 240 -17.52 -24.01 -0.98
N THR A 241 -17.33 -24.29 0.30
CA THR A 241 -17.37 -23.25 1.35
C THR A 241 -16.23 -22.25 1.18
N ASP A 242 -15.00 -22.73 1.02
CA ASP A 242 -13.81 -21.88 0.79
C ASP A 242 -13.98 -20.98 -0.46
N LEU A 243 -14.60 -21.54 -1.52
CA LEU A 243 -14.89 -20.80 -2.76
C LEU A 243 -15.92 -19.69 -2.51
N LEU A 244 -17.01 -19.99 -1.81
CA LEU A 244 -18.06 -19.03 -1.46
C LEU A 244 -17.51 -17.87 -0.62
N GLU A 245 -16.73 -18.18 0.40
CA GLU A 245 -16.12 -17.18 1.27
C GLU A 245 -15.10 -16.31 0.54
N THR A 246 -14.41 -16.90 -0.45
CA THR A 246 -13.49 -16.13 -1.31
C THR A 246 -14.25 -15.18 -2.24
N ALA A 247 -15.39 -15.63 -2.75
CA ALA A 247 -16.18 -14.93 -3.77
C ALA A 247 -17.17 -13.90 -3.20
N ARG A 248 -17.66 -14.11 -1.97
CA ARG A 248 -18.59 -13.21 -1.28
C ARG A 248 -18.13 -12.97 0.16
N PRO A 249 -17.14 -12.10 0.37
CA PRO A 249 -16.69 -11.76 1.71
C PRO A 249 -17.83 -11.12 2.51
N HIS A 250 -17.99 -11.56 3.74
CA HIS A 250 -18.84 -10.88 4.70
C HIS A 250 -17.97 -9.85 5.41
N PRO A 251 -18.43 -8.60 5.58
CA PRO A 251 -17.66 -7.63 6.38
C PRO A 251 -17.47 -8.18 7.80
N PRO A 252 -16.28 -7.99 8.40
CA PRO A 252 -16.00 -8.53 9.72
C PRO A 252 -16.94 -7.91 10.78
N GLN A 253 -17.49 -8.73 11.64
CA GLN A 253 -18.25 -8.31 12.81
C GLN A 253 -17.28 -8.11 13.97
N VAL A 254 -16.55 -7.01 13.93
CA VAL A 254 -15.51 -6.70 14.91
C VAL A 254 -16.10 -6.42 16.27
N CYS A 255 -15.66 -7.12 17.29
CA CYS A 255 -15.99 -6.86 18.69
C CYS A 255 -14.75 -7.05 19.59
N LEU A 256 -14.74 -6.36 20.71
CA LEU A 256 -13.67 -6.48 21.70
C LEU A 256 -13.78 -7.87 22.36
N SER A 257 -12.76 -8.71 22.19
CA SER A 257 -12.78 -10.09 22.65
C SER A 257 -11.40 -10.62 23.00
N ASN A 258 -11.38 -11.70 23.80
CA ASN A 258 -10.15 -12.32 24.28
C ASN A 258 -9.54 -13.22 23.19
N LEU A 259 -8.43 -12.79 22.61
CA LEU A 259 -7.72 -13.55 21.56
C LEU A 259 -7.24 -14.93 22.05
N ASN A 260 -6.88 -15.10 23.33
CA ASN A 260 -6.51 -16.40 23.87
C ASN A 260 -7.65 -17.43 23.70
N THR A 261 -8.90 -17.02 23.90
CA THR A 261 -10.07 -17.89 23.74
C THR A 261 -10.26 -18.31 22.28
N THR A 262 -10.14 -17.37 21.35
CA THR A 262 -10.24 -17.63 19.91
C THR A 262 -9.17 -18.62 19.44
N VAL A 263 -7.92 -18.44 19.90
CA VAL A 263 -6.81 -19.35 19.60
C VAL A 263 -7.03 -20.73 20.21
N GLU A 264 -7.52 -20.80 21.47
CA GLU A 264 -7.83 -22.07 22.12
C GLU A 264 -8.83 -22.91 21.35
N HIS A 265 -9.90 -22.30 20.89
CA HIS A 265 -10.93 -22.99 20.11
C HIS A 265 -10.34 -23.57 18.82
N ALA A 266 -9.51 -22.80 18.10
CA ALA A 266 -8.84 -23.27 16.89
C ALA A 266 -7.88 -24.44 17.17
N VAL A 267 -7.09 -24.35 18.26
CA VAL A 267 -6.17 -25.40 18.68
C VAL A 267 -6.93 -26.67 19.10
N MET A 268 -8.06 -26.53 19.81
CA MET A 268 -8.89 -27.65 20.21
C MET A 268 -9.42 -28.42 18.98
N LEU A 269 -9.93 -27.74 17.98
CA LEU A 269 -10.41 -28.38 16.73
C LEU A 269 -9.24 -29.03 15.96
N ALA A 270 -8.10 -28.36 15.86
CA ALA A 270 -6.93 -28.93 15.22
C ALA A 270 -6.41 -30.19 15.92
N ARG A 271 -6.45 -30.24 17.27
CA ARG A 271 -6.10 -31.44 18.04
C ARG A 271 -7.00 -32.64 17.74
N GLN A 272 -8.29 -32.43 17.51
CA GLN A 272 -9.20 -33.51 17.11
C GLN A 272 -8.82 -34.14 15.76
N GLN A 273 -8.27 -33.33 14.84
CA GLN A 273 -7.85 -33.81 13.51
C GLN A 273 -6.57 -34.65 13.55
N VAL A 274 -5.77 -34.53 14.60
CA VAL A 274 -4.46 -35.24 14.72
C VAL A 274 -4.46 -36.39 15.71
N LEU A 275 -5.61 -36.75 16.28
CA LEU A 275 -5.73 -37.85 17.29
C LEU A 275 -5.11 -39.18 16.85
N SER A 276 -5.09 -39.47 15.53
CA SER A 276 -4.52 -40.71 14.96
C SER A 276 -3.13 -40.50 14.33
N ARG A 277 -2.49 -39.34 14.50
CA ARG A 277 -1.19 -39.00 13.92
C ARG A 277 -0.19 -38.68 15.02
N PRO A 278 1.10 -38.96 14.83
CA PRO A 278 2.15 -38.64 15.82
C PRO A 278 2.54 -37.16 15.77
N ILE A 279 1.53 -36.28 15.91
CA ILE A 279 1.70 -34.83 15.88
C ILE A 279 1.29 -34.23 17.22
N LYS A 280 2.17 -33.43 17.81
CA LYS A 280 1.92 -32.71 19.05
C LYS A 280 1.57 -31.26 18.76
N ILE A 281 0.50 -30.73 19.35
CA ILE A 281 0.16 -29.30 19.27
C ILE A 281 0.34 -28.69 20.66
N GLU A 282 1.31 -27.77 20.76
CA GLU A 282 1.63 -27.01 21.96
C GLU A 282 1.04 -25.60 21.85
N LEU A 283 0.43 -25.12 22.95
CA LEU A 283 -0.13 -23.75 23.00
C LEU A 283 0.53 -23.02 24.18
N GLN A 284 1.12 -21.89 23.88
CA GLN A 284 1.63 -20.92 24.84
C GLN A 284 0.75 -19.69 24.84
N LYS A 285 0.02 -19.46 25.92
CA LYS A 285 -0.89 -18.34 26.10
C LYS A 285 -0.15 -17.10 26.59
N ALA A 286 -0.73 -15.93 26.36
CA ALA A 286 -0.34 -14.66 26.96
C ALA A 286 -1.47 -14.21 27.95
N PRO A 287 -1.38 -14.54 29.26
CA PRO A 287 -2.46 -14.25 30.20
C PRO A 287 -2.72 -12.74 30.37
N ASP A 288 -1.69 -11.92 30.21
CA ASP A 288 -1.75 -10.47 30.42
C ASP A 288 -2.03 -9.70 29.07
N LEU A 289 -2.42 -10.43 28.01
CA LEU A 289 -2.75 -9.80 26.74
C LEU A 289 -4.07 -9.02 26.88
N PRO A 290 -4.12 -7.74 26.49
CA PRO A 290 -5.36 -6.96 26.42
C PRO A 290 -6.38 -7.62 25.49
N GLU A 291 -7.65 -7.29 25.65
CA GLU A 291 -8.68 -7.64 24.66
C GLU A 291 -8.37 -6.97 23.32
N VAL A 292 -8.68 -7.66 22.23
CA VAL A 292 -8.39 -7.26 20.85
C VAL A 292 -9.69 -7.08 20.11
N GLU A 293 -9.84 -6.00 19.37
CA GLU A 293 -10.96 -5.82 18.45
C GLU A 293 -10.82 -6.72 17.24
N HIS A 294 -11.61 -7.81 17.21
CA HIS A 294 -11.61 -8.73 16.07
C HIS A 294 -12.95 -9.48 15.93
N ASP A 295 -13.20 -9.99 14.75
CA ASP A 295 -14.25 -10.99 14.50
C ASP A 295 -13.71 -12.37 14.88
N SER A 296 -14.21 -12.92 15.99
CA SER A 296 -13.71 -14.18 16.56
C SER A 296 -13.88 -15.37 15.61
N ASP A 297 -14.95 -15.41 14.82
CA ASP A 297 -15.22 -16.50 13.89
C ASP A 297 -14.26 -16.45 12.69
N GLN A 298 -14.03 -15.27 12.15
CA GLN A 298 -13.09 -15.07 11.03
C GLN A 298 -11.64 -15.34 11.48
N ILE A 299 -11.21 -14.82 12.62
CA ILE A 299 -9.84 -15.07 13.12
C ILE A 299 -9.67 -16.55 13.52
N HIS A 300 -10.68 -17.19 14.12
CA HIS A 300 -10.69 -18.62 14.33
C HIS A 300 -10.44 -19.40 13.04
N GLN A 301 -11.07 -19.02 11.94
CA GLN A 301 -10.90 -19.62 10.62
C GLN A 301 -9.47 -19.43 10.07
N VAL A 302 -8.89 -18.23 10.23
CA VAL A 302 -7.48 -17.97 9.90
C VAL A 302 -6.56 -18.96 10.60
N LEU A 303 -6.71 -19.04 11.92
CA LEU A 303 -5.87 -19.91 12.76
C LEU A 303 -6.05 -21.39 12.41
N LEU A 304 -7.28 -21.84 12.18
CA LEU A 304 -7.56 -23.20 11.77
C LEU A 304 -6.93 -23.54 10.43
N ASN A 305 -6.96 -22.62 9.45
CA ASN A 305 -6.31 -22.80 8.17
C ASN A 305 -4.79 -22.92 8.31
N LEU A 306 -4.15 -22.10 9.16
CA LEU A 306 -2.71 -22.20 9.44
C LEU A 306 -2.34 -23.49 10.14
N LEU A 307 -3.09 -23.89 11.16
CA LEU A 307 -2.88 -25.12 11.92
C LEU A 307 -3.03 -26.37 11.05
N LEU A 308 -4.05 -26.42 10.21
CA LEU A 308 -4.26 -27.55 9.30
C LEU A 308 -3.18 -27.62 8.22
N ASN A 309 -2.68 -26.47 7.74
CA ASN A 309 -1.54 -26.43 6.82
C ASN A 309 -0.26 -26.96 7.48
N ALA A 310 -0.03 -26.60 8.74
CA ALA A 310 1.10 -27.12 9.53
C ALA A 310 1.01 -28.64 9.73
N VAL A 311 -0.16 -29.15 10.11
CA VAL A 311 -0.41 -30.59 10.26
C VAL A 311 -0.19 -31.36 8.96
N GLN A 312 -0.63 -30.81 7.83
CA GLN A 312 -0.45 -31.42 6.51
C GLN A 312 0.99 -31.38 6.03
N ALA A 313 1.82 -30.47 6.53
CA ALA A 313 3.24 -30.40 6.19
C ALA A 313 4.09 -31.45 6.92
N MET A 314 3.51 -32.17 7.90
CA MET A 314 4.19 -33.14 8.80
C MET A 314 3.64 -34.56 8.61
N GLU A 315 3.93 -35.19 7.46
CA GLU A 315 3.46 -36.55 7.15
C GLU A 315 4.02 -37.61 8.09
N ALA A 316 5.29 -37.47 8.49
CA ALA A 316 6.00 -38.39 9.38
C ALA A 316 5.77 -38.07 10.89
N GLY A 317 4.96 -37.08 11.22
CA GLY A 317 4.80 -36.56 12.58
C GLY A 317 5.64 -35.33 12.86
N GLY A 318 5.47 -34.75 14.05
CA GLY A 318 6.19 -33.54 14.43
C GLY A 318 5.48 -32.71 15.51
N THR A 319 5.86 -31.45 15.62
CA THR A 319 5.29 -30.52 16.60
C THR A 319 4.82 -29.23 15.93
N VAL A 320 3.59 -28.85 16.23
CA VAL A 320 3.07 -27.50 15.95
C VAL A 320 3.11 -26.73 17.26
N ARG A 321 3.73 -25.56 17.25
CA ARG A 321 3.75 -24.65 18.40
C ARG A 321 2.99 -23.38 18.05
N VAL A 322 2.06 -23.01 18.91
CA VAL A 322 1.28 -21.78 18.85
C VAL A 322 1.67 -20.90 20.02
N GLU A 323 2.17 -19.72 19.73
CA GLU A 323 2.60 -18.74 20.74
C GLU A 323 1.78 -17.47 20.55
N ILE A 324 1.17 -17.00 21.65
CA ILE A 324 0.41 -15.73 21.67
C ILE A 324 1.27 -14.71 22.39
N GLY A 325 1.33 -13.51 21.87
CA GLY A 325 2.12 -12.42 22.46
C GLY A 325 1.62 -11.04 22.05
N SER A 326 2.39 -10.03 22.41
CA SER A 326 2.20 -8.65 21.97
C SER A 326 3.49 -8.13 21.36
N ARG A 327 3.37 -7.32 20.31
CA ARG A 327 4.47 -6.66 19.62
C ARG A 327 4.02 -5.29 19.15
N ASP A 328 4.73 -4.23 19.54
CA ASP A 328 4.55 -2.86 19.04
C ASP A 328 3.07 -2.38 19.05
N ASP A 329 2.39 -2.47 20.19
CA ASP A 329 0.96 -2.15 20.36
C ASP A 329 -0.01 -3.01 19.54
N CYS A 330 0.42 -4.20 19.10
CA CYS A 330 -0.40 -5.18 18.41
C CYS A 330 -0.37 -6.53 19.14
N ALA A 331 -1.43 -7.30 19.00
CA ALA A 331 -1.44 -8.70 19.39
C ALA A 331 -0.80 -9.55 18.29
N SER A 332 -0.03 -10.56 18.63
CA SER A 332 0.56 -11.49 17.68
C SER A 332 0.24 -12.94 18.03
N VAL A 333 0.01 -13.75 16.99
CA VAL A 333 -0.13 -15.21 17.09
C VAL A 333 0.85 -15.86 16.14
N LEU A 334 1.85 -16.55 16.68
CA LEU A 334 2.86 -17.28 15.93
C LEU A 334 2.50 -18.76 15.87
N VAL A 335 2.33 -19.29 14.65
CA VAL A 335 2.13 -20.73 14.39
C VAL A 335 3.40 -21.27 13.73
N SER A 336 4.10 -22.17 14.43
CA SER A 336 5.36 -22.78 13.97
C SER A 336 5.18 -24.29 13.80
N ASP A 337 5.65 -24.85 12.68
CA ASP A 337 5.67 -26.30 12.43
C ASP A 337 7.10 -26.82 12.22
N THR A 338 7.30 -28.11 12.44
CA THR A 338 8.54 -28.84 12.14
C THR A 338 8.44 -29.68 10.87
N GLY A 339 7.61 -29.25 9.93
CA GLY A 339 7.31 -29.97 8.71
C GLY A 339 8.37 -29.80 7.61
N ARG A 340 7.98 -30.14 6.36
CA ARG A 340 8.87 -30.10 5.20
C ARG A 340 9.37 -28.70 4.79
N GLY A 341 8.76 -27.63 5.31
CA GLY A 341 9.08 -26.26 4.96
C GLY A 341 8.63 -25.88 3.54
N ILE A 342 8.86 -24.60 3.17
CA ILE A 342 8.46 -24.00 1.91
C ILE A 342 9.72 -23.48 1.19
N PRO A 343 9.93 -23.83 -0.08
CA PRO A 343 11.03 -23.30 -0.87
C PRO A 343 10.95 -21.76 -1.02
N PRO A 344 12.07 -21.02 -0.95
CA PRO A 344 12.08 -19.57 -1.01
C PRO A 344 11.37 -18.99 -2.24
N GLN A 345 11.47 -19.67 -3.40
CA GLN A 345 10.85 -19.27 -4.66
C GLN A 345 9.32 -19.27 -4.60
N LEU A 346 8.73 -20.03 -3.68
CA LEU A 346 7.27 -20.15 -3.53
C LEU A 346 6.68 -19.19 -2.50
N LEU A 347 7.50 -18.63 -1.59
CA LEU A 347 7.02 -17.76 -0.50
C LEU A 347 6.18 -16.57 -0.99
N SER A 348 6.55 -15.98 -2.13
CA SER A 348 5.78 -14.88 -2.74
C SER A 348 4.47 -15.31 -3.38
N SER A 349 4.28 -16.62 -3.61
CA SER A 349 3.14 -17.17 -4.33
C SER A 349 2.13 -17.92 -3.44
N ILE A 350 2.51 -18.31 -2.21
CA ILE A 350 1.66 -19.13 -1.33
C ILE A 350 0.34 -18.45 -0.93
N PHE A 351 0.27 -17.12 -1.01
CA PHE A 351 -0.93 -16.34 -0.73
C PHE A 351 -1.77 -16.04 -1.98
N ARG A 352 -1.35 -16.51 -3.16
CA ARG A 352 -2.16 -16.36 -4.38
C ARG A 352 -3.32 -17.35 -4.34
N PRO A 353 -4.55 -16.92 -4.68
CA PRO A 353 -5.69 -17.83 -4.79
C PRO A 353 -5.40 -18.98 -5.75
N PHE A 354 -5.87 -20.17 -5.42
CA PHE A 354 -5.68 -21.43 -6.16
C PHE A 354 -4.23 -21.93 -6.25
N PHE A 355 -3.29 -21.28 -5.57
CA PHE A 355 -1.92 -21.78 -5.52
C PHE A 355 -1.80 -22.91 -4.51
N THR A 356 -1.40 -24.11 -4.98
CA THR A 356 -1.18 -25.28 -4.15
C THR A 356 -0.02 -26.12 -4.67
N THR A 357 0.74 -26.71 -3.76
CA THR A 357 1.75 -27.74 -4.06
C THR A 357 1.27 -29.13 -3.65
N LYS A 358 0.01 -29.26 -3.20
CA LYS A 358 -0.60 -30.48 -2.71
C LYS A 358 -1.62 -31.00 -3.72
N GLY A 359 -1.66 -32.34 -3.97
CA GLY A 359 -2.61 -32.93 -4.91
C GLY A 359 -4.09 -32.69 -4.56
N ASN A 360 -4.43 -32.62 -3.28
CA ASN A 360 -5.79 -32.46 -2.78
C ASN A 360 -6.02 -31.11 -2.07
N GLY A 361 -5.18 -30.10 -2.35
CA GLY A 361 -5.32 -28.77 -1.76
C GLY A 361 -6.11 -27.82 -2.68
N THR A 362 -7.04 -27.03 -2.13
CA THR A 362 -7.80 -25.99 -2.85
C THR A 362 -6.94 -24.80 -3.27
N GLY A 363 -5.85 -24.54 -2.53
CA GLY A 363 -5.04 -23.33 -2.67
C GLY A 363 -5.74 -22.03 -2.24
N LEU A 364 -6.91 -22.13 -1.58
CA LEU A 364 -7.69 -20.96 -1.13
C LEU A 364 -7.45 -20.59 0.33
N GLY A 365 -7.07 -21.54 1.19
CA GLY A 365 -6.99 -21.30 2.65
C GLY A 365 -6.02 -20.21 3.06
N LEU A 366 -4.81 -20.13 2.47
CA LEU A 366 -3.84 -19.08 2.80
C LEU A 366 -4.22 -17.72 2.23
N SER A 367 -4.79 -17.68 1.03
CA SER A 367 -5.28 -16.43 0.42
C SER A 367 -6.46 -15.85 1.21
N LEU A 368 -7.37 -16.70 1.68
CA LEU A 368 -8.47 -16.31 2.55
C LEU A 368 -7.95 -15.82 3.92
N ALA A 369 -7.01 -16.55 4.53
CA ALA A 369 -6.39 -16.15 5.80
C ALA A 369 -5.75 -14.76 5.69
N ARG A 370 -5.00 -14.50 4.63
CA ARG A 370 -4.38 -13.18 4.39
C ARG A 370 -5.43 -12.09 4.25
N ARG A 371 -6.48 -12.30 3.45
CA ARG A 371 -7.55 -11.33 3.26
C ARG A 371 -8.26 -11.00 4.57
N ILE A 372 -8.64 -12.01 5.36
CA ILE A 372 -9.31 -11.80 6.65
C ILE A 372 -8.42 -10.95 7.57
N VAL A 373 -7.13 -11.25 7.65
CA VAL A 373 -6.20 -10.49 8.49
C VAL A 373 -6.06 -9.04 7.98
N GLU A 374 -5.98 -8.83 6.67
CA GLU A 374 -5.95 -7.49 6.05
C GLU A 374 -7.25 -6.71 6.31
N GLU A 375 -8.42 -7.35 6.28
CA GLU A 375 -9.72 -6.75 6.62
C GLU A 375 -9.84 -6.36 8.11
N HIS A 376 -9.03 -6.99 8.98
CA HIS A 376 -8.83 -6.60 10.38
C HIS A 376 -7.71 -5.59 10.60
N HIS A 377 -7.21 -4.95 9.53
CA HIS A 377 -6.07 -4.03 9.56
C HIS A 377 -4.78 -4.63 10.13
N GLY A 378 -4.67 -5.96 10.12
CA GLY A 378 -3.52 -6.73 10.55
C GLY A 378 -2.58 -7.07 9.39
N SER A 379 -1.56 -7.89 9.71
CA SER A 379 -0.63 -8.46 8.74
C SER A 379 -0.36 -9.93 9.03
N ILE A 380 0.00 -10.69 7.97
CA ILE A 380 0.45 -12.07 8.08
C ILE A 380 1.84 -12.19 7.45
N GLU A 381 2.80 -12.63 8.24
CA GLU A 381 4.17 -12.84 7.82
C GLU A 381 4.50 -14.33 7.79
N VAL A 382 5.42 -14.72 6.88
CA VAL A 382 5.88 -16.11 6.76
C VAL A 382 7.39 -16.18 6.70
N SER A 383 7.95 -17.09 7.45
CA SER A 383 9.34 -17.50 7.32
C SER A 383 9.42 -19.02 7.28
N SER A 384 10.23 -19.57 6.37
CA SER A 384 10.33 -21.04 6.23
C SER A 384 11.68 -21.44 5.71
N VAL A 385 12.12 -22.61 6.17
CA VAL A 385 13.36 -23.27 5.71
C VAL A 385 13.03 -24.70 5.34
N VAL A 386 13.36 -25.10 4.12
CA VAL A 386 13.11 -26.45 3.63
C VAL A 386 13.75 -27.50 4.56
N GLY A 387 12.97 -28.47 4.98
CA GLY A 387 13.37 -29.53 5.92
C GLY A 387 13.42 -29.13 7.39
N LYS A 388 13.15 -27.85 7.74
CA LYS A 388 13.13 -27.38 9.13
C LYS A 388 11.74 -26.93 9.59
N GLY A 389 10.82 -26.70 8.64
CA GLY A 389 9.46 -26.24 8.93
C GLY A 389 9.18 -24.79 8.53
N SER A 390 8.00 -24.30 8.93
CA SER A 390 7.52 -22.96 8.62
C SER A 390 7.03 -22.25 9.88
N LYS A 391 7.03 -20.91 9.83
CA LYS A 391 6.50 -20.02 10.84
C LYS A 391 5.58 -19.03 10.16
N PHE A 392 4.36 -18.94 10.63
CA PHE A 392 3.38 -17.93 10.23
C PHE A 392 3.06 -17.06 11.43
N GLU A 393 3.25 -15.76 11.30
CA GLU A 393 2.93 -14.78 12.33
C GLU A 393 1.75 -13.93 11.86
N VAL A 394 0.67 -13.95 12.63
CA VAL A 394 -0.51 -13.10 12.43
C VAL A 394 -0.43 -11.98 13.45
N VAL A 395 -0.47 -10.74 12.98
CA VAL A 395 -0.41 -9.54 13.81
C VAL A 395 -1.73 -8.79 13.65
N LEU A 396 -2.38 -8.46 14.77
CA LEU A 396 -3.65 -7.74 14.82
C LEU A 396 -3.50 -6.49 15.71
N PRO A 397 -3.97 -5.32 15.29
CA PRO A 397 -3.99 -4.14 16.16
C PRO A 397 -4.93 -4.39 17.34
N PHE A 398 -4.64 -3.84 18.53
CA PHE A 398 -5.57 -3.96 19.67
C PHE A 398 -6.90 -3.26 19.38
N GLN A 399 -6.87 -2.14 18.64
CA GLN A 399 -8.05 -1.42 18.20
C GLN A 399 -8.02 -1.23 16.69
N VAL A 400 -9.12 -1.51 16.04
CA VAL A 400 -9.27 -1.26 14.60
C VAL A 400 -9.36 0.26 14.37
N PRO A 401 -8.50 0.85 13.52
CA PRO A 401 -8.59 2.27 13.20
C PRO A 401 -9.98 2.59 12.65
N THR A 402 -10.77 3.33 13.41
CA THR A 402 -12.07 3.81 12.94
C THR A 402 -11.81 4.74 11.75
N ALA A 403 -12.23 4.36 10.56
CA ALA A 403 -12.20 5.26 9.42
C ALA A 403 -12.99 6.52 9.83
N GLN A 404 -12.29 7.65 10.01
CA GLN A 404 -12.97 8.94 10.18
C GLN A 404 -13.88 9.11 8.97
N PRO A 405 -15.19 9.35 9.14
CA PRO A 405 -16.04 9.68 8.03
C PRO A 405 -15.44 10.92 7.36
N ALA A 406 -15.15 10.81 6.07
CA ALA A 406 -14.70 11.92 5.25
C ALA A 406 -15.67 13.08 5.52
N ALA A 407 -15.16 14.16 6.09
CA ALA A 407 -15.95 15.37 6.31
C ALA A 407 -16.50 15.81 4.96
N SER A 408 -17.81 15.72 4.85
CA SER A 408 -18.62 16.17 3.73
C SER A 408 -18.55 17.69 3.54
#